data_12392a2f6466e2fade41b6ba29b6a18f
#
_entry.id   12392a2f6466e2fade41b6ba29b6a18f
#
_cell.length_a   1.000
_cell.length_b   1.000
_cell.length_c   1.000
_cell.angle_alpha   90.00
_cell.angle_beta   90.00
_cell.angle_gamma   90.00
#
_symmetry.space_group_name_H-M   'P 1'
#
loop_
_entity.id
_entity.type
_entity.pdbx_description
1 polymer ?
#
loop_
_entity_poly.entity_id
_entity_poly.type
_entity_poly.pdbx_seq_one_letter_code
_entity_poly.pdbx_strand_id
1 'polypeptide(L)'
;WIHRSRYAGSYLTDLIETRAHAFGLSTFDEWIEFAPKLSLLDQGVLDGPHCPMLLVNGKDDAQTPIEDLYILLAHGGSKTARVFPGGHMGQTPDTYPTIVRWMTERLATDARR
;
A
#
# COMPACT_ATOMS: atom_id res chain seq x y z
N TRP A 1 -3.97 -10.33 8.46
CA TRP A 1 -4.47 -8.96 8.35
C TRP A 1 -5.99 -8.89 8.15
N ILE A 2 -6.54 -9.58 7.17
CA ILE A 2 -7.98 -9.59 6.85
C ILE A 2 -8.84 -9.94 8.09
N HIS A 3 -8.48 -10.99 8.83
CA HIS A 3 -9.17 -11.35 10.06
C HIS A 3 -9.06 -10.30 11.18
N ARG A 4 -7.93 -9.60 11.23
CA ARG A 4 -7.66 -8.55 12.20
C ARG A 4 -8.49 -7.30 11.94
N SER A 5 -8.62 -6.88 10.68
CA SER A 5 -9.37 -5.68 10.33
C SER A 5 -10.87 -5.82 10.54
N ARG A 6 -11.44 -7.03 10.45
CA ARG A 6 -12.86 -7.29 10.75
C ARG A 6 -13.25 -6.92 12.18
N TYR A 7 -12.30 -7.00 13.14
CA TYR A 7 -12.56 -6.78 14.57
C TYR A 7 -11.96 -5.47 15.09
N ALA A 8 -11.35 -4.67 14.25
CA ALA A 8 -10.61 -3.49 14.69
C ALA A 8 -11.45 -2.27 15.09
N GLY A 9 -12.78 -2.36 15.05
CA GLY A 9 -13.70 -1.35 15.58
C GLY A 9 -13.38 0.07 15.15
N SER A 10 -13.47 0.38 13.87
CA SER A 10 -13.28 1.71 13.32
C SER A 10 -14.02 1.82 11.99
N TYR A 11 -13.80 2.87 11.20
CA TYR A 11 -14.29 2.98 9.83
C TYR A 11 -13.90 1.80 8.91
N LEU A 12 -12.98 0.93 9.35
CA LEU A 12 -12.60 -0.31 8.66
C LEU A 12 -13.62 -1.45 8.84
N THR A 13 -14.62 -1.30 9.69
CA THR A 13 -15.58 -2.38 9.99
C THR A 13 -16.29 -2.85 8.73
N ASP A 14 -16.69 -1.93 7.87
CA ASP A 14 -17.42 -2.23 6.64
C ASP A 14 -16.50 -2.35 5.40
N LEU A 15 -15.19 -2.24 5.58
CA LEU A 15 -14.26 -2.19 4.45
C LEU A 15 -14.19 -3.52 3.71
N ILE A 16 -14.27 -4.63 4.43
CA ILE A 16 -14.20 -5.96 3.84
C ILE A 16 -15.48 -6.27 3.06
N GLU A 17 -16.62 -6.01 3.66
CA GLU A 17 -17.93 -6.17 3.04
C GLU A 17 -18.05 -5.28 1.78
N THR A 18 -17.62 -4.03 1.87
CA THR A 18 -17.62 -3.09 0.75
C THR A 18 -16.72 -3.57 -0.39
N ARG A 19 -15.53 -4.06 -0.07
CA ARG A 19 -14.61 -4.62 -1.07
C ARG A 19 -15.14 -5.91 -1.69
N ALA A 20 -15.67 -6.84 -0.88
CA ALA A 20 -16.30 -8.05 -1.38
C ALA A 20 -17.42 -7.73 -2.38
N HIS A 21 -18.27 -6.79 -2.03
CA HIS A 21 -19.37 -6.34 -2.90
C HIS A 21 -18.88 -5.73 -4.22
N ALA A 22 -17.80 -4.97 -4.19
CA ALA A 22 -17.19 -4.39 -5.40
C ALA A 22 -16.68 -5.47 -6.40
N PHE A 23 -16.38 -6.67 -5.91
CA PHE A 23 -16.01 -7.84 -6.73
C PHE A 23 -17.17 -8.81 -6.96
N GLY A 24 -18.40 -8.42 -6.62
CA GLY A 24 -19.60 -9.26 -6.79
C GLY A 24 -19.70 -10.41 -5.79
N LEU A 25 -18.99 -10.34 -4.68
CA LEU A 25 -19.00 -11.33 -3.60
C LEU A 25 -20.00 -10.91 -2.52
N SER A 26 -20.67 -11.88 -1.92
CA SER A 26 -21.76 -11.62 -0.98
C SER A 26 -21.40 -11.95 0.48
N THR A 27 -20.33 -12.70 0.70
CA THR A 27 -19.96 -13.18 2.02
C THR A 27 -18.49 -12.93 2.33
N PHE A 28 -18.16 -12.94 3.63
CA PHE A 28 -16.80 -12.85 4.10
C PHE A 28 -15.96 -14.06 3.67
N ASP A 29 -16.54 -15.25 3.67
CA ASP A 29 -15.83 -16.48 3.30
C ASP A 29 -15.47 -16.47 1.80
N GLU A 30 -16.39 -16.03 0.92
CA GLU A 30 -16.09 -15.79 -0.50
C GLU A 30 -14.95 -14.78 -0.67
N TRP A 31 -14.91 -13.72 0.15
CA TRP A 31 -13.81 -12.77 0.12
C TRP A 31 -12.47 -13.39 0.52
N ILE A 32 -12.44 -14.23 1.57
CA ILE A 32 -11.21 -14.91 2.00
C ILE A 32 -10.65 -15.82 0.90
N GLU A 33 -11.52 -16.53 0.18
CA GLU A 33 -11.11 -17.37 -0.95
C GLU A 33 -10.65 -16.57 -2.17
N PHE A 34 -11.26 -15.41 -2.38
CA PHE A 34 -10.96 -14.57 -3.54
C PHE A 34 -9.73 -13.68 -3.36
N ALA A 35 -9.56 -13.09 -2.18
CA ALA A 35 -8.54 -12.07 -1.93
C ALA A 35 -7.10 -12.47 -2.31
N PRO A 36 -6.66 -13.73 -2.15
CA PRO A 36 -5.34 -14.16 -2.62
C PRO A 36 -5.12 -13.96 -4.13
N LYS A 37 -6.18 -14.02 -4.94
CA LYS A 37 -6.10 -13.78 -6.39
C LYS A 37 -5.72 -12.33 -6.75
N LEU A 38 -5.85 -11.40 -5.78
CA LEU A 38 -5.47 -10.01 -5.93
C LEU A 38 -3.99 -9.75 -5.57
N SER A 39 -3.26 -10.77 -5.16
CA SER A 39 -1.85 -10.66 -4.84
C SER A 39 -1.05 -10.31 -6.09
N LEU A 40 -0.48 -9.12 -6.13
CA LEU A 40 0.38 -8.67 -7.22
C LEU A 40 1.68 -9.48 -7.28
N LEU A 41 2.14 -10.00 -6.15
CA LEU A 41 3.29 -10.89 -6.07
C LEU A 41 3.02 -12.21 -6.79
N ASP A 42 1.90 -12.87 -6.46
CA ASP A 42 1.53 -14.17 -7.05
C ASP A 42 1.18 -14.03 -8.54
N GLN A 43 0.70 -12.89 -8.96
CA GLN A 43 0.48 -12.57 -10.37
C GLN A 43 1.78 -12.27 -11.14
N GLY A 44 2.92 -12.13 -10.46
CA GLY A 44 4.21 -11.82 -11.07
C GLY A 44 4.31 -10.41 -11.65
N VAL A 45 3.38 -9.50 -11.31
CA VAL A 45 3.35 -8.15 -11.90
C VAL A 45 4.29 -7.16 -11.20
N LEU A 46 4.80 -7.50 -10.02
CA LEU A 46 5.69 -6.62 -9.26
C LEU A 46 7.04 -6.39 -9.93
N ASP A 47 7.50 -7.32 -10.75
CA ASP A 47 8.77 -7.21 -11.47
C ASP A 47 8.65 -6.55 -12.85
N GLY A 48 7.41 -6.19 -13.23
CA GLY A 48 7.15 -5.46 -14.46
C GLY A 48 7.75 -4.05 -14.47
N PRO A 49 7.88 -3.44 -15.65
CA PRO A 49 8.39 -2.09 -15.78
C PRO A 49 7.42 -1.08 -15.14
N HIS A 50 7.98 -0.14 -14.39
CA HIS A 50 7.21 0.94 -13.76
C HIS A 50 8.05 2.23 -13.68
N CYS A 51 7.38 3.36 -13.51
CA CYS A 51 8.04 4.62 -13.20
C CYS A 51 8.70 4.56 -11.81
N PRO A 52 9.66 5.46 -11.51
CA PRO A 52 10.18 5.61 -10.15
C PRO A 52 9.05 5.81 -9.14
N MET A 53 9.12 5.11 -8.01
CA MET A 53 8.10 5.15 -6.97
C MET A 53 8.66 5.66 -5.65
N LEU A 54 7.87 6.44 -4.93
CA LEU A 54 8.05 6.71 -3.52
C LEU A 54 7.02 5.89 -2.72
N LEU A 55 7.51 5.02 -1.88
CA LEU A 55 6.70 4.23 -0.95
C LEU A 55 6.72 4.91 0.42
N VAL A 56 5.56 5.24 0.94
CA VAL A 56 5.43 5.89 2.26
C VAL A 56 4.56 5.03 3.14
N ASN A 57 5.04 4.71 4.34
CA ASN A 57 4.27 3.94 5.31
C ASN A 57 4.55 4.38 6.74
N GLY A 58 3.61 4.10 7.64
CA GLY A 58 3.82 4.19 9.07
C GLY A 58 4.46 2.91 9.61
N LYS A 59 5.36 3.07 10.57
CA LYS A 59 6.04 1.93 11.19
C LYS A 59 5.07 0.94 11.84
N ASP A 60 3.99 1.46 12.43
CA ASP A 60 3.01 0.69 13.19
C ASP A 60 1.66 0.60 12.42
N ASP A 61 1.71 0.64 11.09
CA ASP A 61 0.52 0.58 10.25
C ASP A 61 -0.14 -0.79 10.35
N ALA A 62 -1.38 -0.80 10.84
CA ALA A 62 -2.18 -2.02 10.97
C ALA A 62 -3.02 -2.32 9.71
N GLN A 63 -3.13 -1.40 8.76
CA GLN A 63 -3.91 -1.56 7.54
C GLN A 63 -3.05 -2.08 6.38
N THR A 64 -1.87 -1.49 6.23
CA THR A 64 -0.84 -1.89 5.28
C THR A 64 0.42 -2.23 6.06
N PRO A 65 0.62 -3.49 6.41
CA PRO A 65 1.78 -3.91 7.21
C PRO A 65 3.10 -3.50 6.55
N ILE A 66 4.10 -3.21 7.37
CA ILE A 66 5.42 -2.78 6.89
C ILE A 66 6.08 -3.86 6.01
N GLU A 67 5.70 -5.11 6.19
CA GLU A 67 6.15 -6.24 5.39
C GLU A 67 5.77 -6.10 3.92
N ASP A 68 4.59 -5.55 3.61
CA ASP A 68 4.15 -5.28 2.24
C ASP A 68 5.07 -4.25 1.56
N LEU A 69 5.54 -3.26 2.31
CA LEU A 69 6.52 -2.29 1.81
C LEU A 69 7.84 -2.97 1.47
N TYR A 70 8.30 -3.91 2.29
CA TYR A 70 9.53 -4.66 2.02
C TYR A 70 9.40 -5.57 0.80
N ILE A 71 8.24 -6.21 0.60
CA ILE A 71 7.94 -6.97 -0.62
C ILE A 71 8.04 -6.04 -1.84
N LEU A 72 7.39 -4.89 -1.80
CA LEU A 72 7.44 -3.92 -2.90
C LEU A 72 8.87 -3.43 -3.20
N LEU A 73 9.70 -3.26 -2.17
CA LEU A 73 11.10 -2.85 -2.34
C LEU A 73 11.98 -3.95 -2.96
N ALA A 74 11.66 -5.21 -2.69
CA ALA A 74 12.42 -6.36 -3.19
C ALA A 74 12.17 -6.66 -4.67
N HIS A 75 11.10 -6.13 -5.26
CA HIS A 75 10.67 -6.43 -6.62
C HIS A 75 10.74 -5.23 -7.55
N GLY A 76 11.05 -5.49 -8.84
CA GLY A 76 10.98 -4.51 -9.92
C GLY A 76 12.05 -3.42 -9.85
N GLY A 77 11.76 -2.28 -10.46
CA GLY A 77 12.71 -1.20 -10.69
C GLY A 77 12.93 -0.25 -9.50
N SER A 78 13.40 0.95 -9.81
CA SER A 78 13.84 1.95 -8.82
C SER A 78 12.71 2.41 -7.90
N LYS A 79 12.86 2.16 -6.60
CA LYS A 79 11.94 2.60 -5.55
C LYS A 79 12.70 3.30 -4.42
N THR A 80 12.03 4.21 -3.76
CA THR A 80 12.50 4.89 -2.55
C THR A 80 11.48 4.67 -1.46
N ALA A 81 11.89 4.25 -0.27
CA ALA A 81 10.99 4.14 0.87
C ALA A 81 11.23 5.24 1.89
N ARG A 82 10.17 5.66 2.54
CA ARG A 82 10.17 6.50 3.74
C ARG A 82 9.20 5.92 4.74
N VAL A 83 9.70 5.54 5.90
CA VAL A 83 8.92 5.02 7.01
C VAL A 83 8.90 6.05 8.11
N PHE A 84 7.70 6.45 8.52
CA PHE A 84 7.48 7.42 9.58
C PHE A 84 6.98 6.73 10.85
N PRO A 85 7.14 7.34 12.02
CA PRO A 85 6.48 6.87 13.24
C PRO A 85 4.96 6.88 13.10
N GLY A 86 4.29 5.98 13.85
CA GLY A 86 2.83 5.93 13.93
C GLY A 86 2.17 4.96 12.96
N GLY A 87 0.84 5.04 12.89
CA GLY A 87 -0.02 4.13 12.18
C GLY A 87 -0.16 4.43 10.69
N HIS A 88 -1.37 4.26 10.18
CA HIS A 88 -1.65 4.29 8.75
C HIS A 88 -1.06 5.51 8.04
N MET A 89 -0.34 5.28 6.96
CA MET A 89 0.39 6.26 6.14
C MET A 89 1.52 7.03 6.86
N GLY A 90 1.80 6.77 8.14
CA GLY A 90 2.80 7.49 8.90
C GLY A 90 2.58 9.00 8.89
N GLN A 91 1.38 9.45 9.22
CA GLN A 91 0.99 10.85 9.19
C GLN A 91 1.70 11.64 10.30
N THR A 92 2.77 12.29 9.92
CA THR A 92 3.54 13.23 10.75
C THR A 92 3.62 14.60 10.04
N PRO A 93 4.05 15.67 10.71
CA PRO A 93 4.29 16.96 10.05
C PRO A 93 5.26 16.89 8.86
N ASP A 94 6.17 15.91 8.84
CA ASP A 94 7.19 15.76 7.79
C ASP A 94 6.73 14.88 6.61
N THR A 95 5.63 14.16 6.74
CA THR A 95 5.20 13.18 5.73
C THR A 95 4.88 13.85 4.40
N TYR A 96 3.96 14.81 4.38
CA TYR A 96 3.60 15.52 3.15
C TYR A 96 4.74 16.36 2.57
N PRO A 97 5.51 17.13 3.35
CA PRO A 97 6.70 17.82 2.83
C PRO A 97 7.70 16.88 2.16
N THR A 98 7.88 15.68 2.70
CA THR A 98 8.76 14.65 2.10
C THR A 98 8.24 14.17 0.76
N ILE A 99 6.94 13.91 0.64
CA ILE A 99 6.30 13.50 -0.62
C ILE A 99 6.45 14.60 -1.68
N VAL A 100 6.08 15.83 -1.33
CA VAL A 100 6.15 16.98 -2.24
C VAL A 100 7.56 17.22 -2.73
N ARG A 101 8.55 17.22 -1.83
CA ARG A 101 9.96 17.37 -2.19
C ARG A 101 10.42 16.30 -3.17
N TRP A 102 10.14 15.04 -2.90
CA TRP A 102 10.51 13.92 -3.79
C TRP A 102 9.89 14.08 -5.18
N MET A 103 8.61 14.42 -5.27
CA MET A 103 7.93 14.66 -6.55
C MET A 103 8.57 15.83 -7.30
N THR A 104 8.84 16.94 -6.64
CA THR A 104 9.45 18.13 -7.24
C THR A 104 10.85 17.82 -7.79
N GLU A 105 11.66 17.08 -7.04
CA GLU A 105 13.00 16.67 -7.46
C GLU A 105 12.95 15.78 -8.71
N ARG A 106 12.00 14.86 -8.79
CA ARG A 106 11.83 13.98 -9.96
C ARG A 106 11.39 14.75 -11.19
N LEU A 107 10.38 15.60 -11.07
CA LEU A 107 9.89 16.42 -12.17
C LEU A 107 10.99 17.38 -12.72
N ALA A 108 11.78 17.96 -11.82
CA ALA A 108 12.90 18.83 -12.24
C ALA A 108 14.02 18.06 -12.95
N THR A 109 14.19 16.78 -12.65
CA THR A 109 15.18 15.92 -13.31
C THR A 109 14.72 15.52 -14.72
N ASP A 110 13.46 15.18 -14.88
CA ASP A 110 12.88 14.79 -16.17
C ASP A 110 12.77 15.97 -17.15
N ALA A 111 12.52 17.18 -16.64
CA ALA A 111 12.46 18.40 -17.45
C ALA A 111 13.83 18.80 -18.06
N ARG A 112 14.93 18.17 -17.64
CA ARG A 112 16.30 18.43 -18.15
C ARG A 112 16.78 17.38 -19.16
N ARG A 113 15.97 16.38 -19.45
CA ARG A 113 16.24 15.34 -20.45
C ARG A 113 15.55 15.65 -21.78
#